data_51cf42a7232a822af548b0abd7069537
#
_entry.id   51cf42a7232a822af548b0abd7069537
#
_cell.length_a   1.000
_cell.length_b   1.000
_cell.length_c   1.000
_cell.angle_alpha   90.00
_cell.angle_beta   90.00
_cell.angle_gamma   90.00
#
_symmetry.space_group_name_H-M   'P 1'
#
loop_
_entity.id
_entity.type
_entity.pdbx_description
1 polymer ?
#
loop_
_entity_poly.entity_id
_entity_poly.type
_entity_poly.pdbx_seq_one_letter_code
_entity_poly.pdbx_strand_id
1 'polypeptide(L)'
;MAVSARASLGESSIPEPRDAEVRSRRGRAAIETLVIIVIALIIVALVRAFLLQAFYVPSSSMESTLLPGDRIVASKITTAVSGPQRGEVVVFGDPGGWLPDAPASESGWRGFLHSGLIFLGLLPSDSGHDLVKRVIGLPGDRVACCDSAGRIVLNGVPLEESYVTGPTDQVRFDITVPEGGMFVMGDNRGDSRDSRYHLDVANGSVPLTDAVGRVVMRVWPLDRMGVETIPSTFGNPAISAGR
;
A
#
# COMPACT_ATOMS: atom_id res chain seq x y z
N MET A 1 16.63 39.43 87.50
CA MET A 1 16.20 38.30 86.62
C MET A 1 15.93 38.86 85.22
N ALA A 2 16.84 38.69 84.31
CA ALA A 2 16.72 39.16 82.95
C ALA A 2 16.53 37.93 82.05
N VAL A 3 15.38 37.84 81.38
CA VAL A 3 15.07 36.82 80.40
C VAL A 3 15.44 37.33 79.02
N SER A 4 16.45 36.75 78.41
CA SER A 4 16.92 37.06 77.06
C SER A 4 16.07 36.24 76.04
N ALA A 5 15.28 36.93 75.26
CA ALA A 5 14.53 36.33 74.13
C ALA A 5 15.49 36.33 72.90
N ARG A 6 15.88 35.13 72.46
CA ARG A 6 16.56 34.92 71.16
C ARG A 6 15.50 34.84 70.07
N ALA A 7 15.46 35.85 69.20
CA ALA A 7 14.72 35.75 67.95
C ALA A 7 15.52 34.90 66.95
N SER A 8 14.91 33.79 66.51
CA SER A 8 15.42 32.98 65.40
C SER A 8 15.06 33.66 64.08
N LEU A 9 16.05 34.27 63.44
CA LEU A 9 15.93 34.75 62.08
C LEU A 9 15.87 33.52 61.14
N GLY A 10 14.69 33.34 60.50
CA GLY A 10 14.55 32.34 59.47
C GLY A 10 15.49 32.64 58.28
N GLU A 11 16.42 31.75 58.08
CA GLU A 11 17.35 31.74 56.92
C GLU A 11 16.52 31.45 55.66
N SER A 12 16.19 32.48 54.88
CA SER A 12 15.65 32.32 53.55
C SER A 12 16.74 31.79 52.62
N SER A 13 16.72 30.51 52.33
CA SER A 13 17.63 29.89 51.36
C SER A 13 17.33 30.46 49.97
N ILE A 14 18.13 31.44 49.55
CA ILE A 14 18.22 31.91 48.18
C ILE A 14 18.74 30.73 47.36
N PRO A 15 18.02 30.23 46.33
CA PRO A 15 18.50 29.10 45.54
C PRO A 15 19.82 29.49 44.86
N GLU A 16 20.83 28.62 44.99
CA GLU A 16 22.16 28.82 44.43
C GLU A 16 22.07 28.99 42.89
N PRO A 17 22.83 29.92 42.30
CA PRO A 17 22.80 30.20 40.85
C PRO A 17 23.07 28.98 39.97
N ARG A 18 23.73 27.93 40.48
CA ARG A 18 23.96 26.65 39.79
C ARG A 18 22.70 25.88 39.48
N ASP A 19 21.70 25.89 40.34
CA ASP A 19 20.44 25.15 40.15
C ASP A 19 19.56 25.78 39.09
N ALA A 20 19.58 27.09 38.96
CA ALA A 20 18.86 27.82 37.92
C ALA A 20 19.47 27.56 36.52
N GLU A 21 20.80 27.47 36.41
CA GLU A 21 21.49 27.19 35.17
C GLU A 21 21.28 25.74 34.69
N VAL A 22 21.32 24.77 35.62
CA VAL A 22 21.04 23.35 35.34
C VAL A 22 19.59 23.17 34.89
N ARG A 23 18.64 23.87 35.50
CA ARG A 23 17.22 23.83 35.13
C ARG A 23 16.96 24.45 33.76
N SER A 24 17.65 25.55 33.43
CA SER A 24 17.61 26.18 32.09
C SER A 24 18.17 25.27 31.01
N ARG A 25 19.31 24.62 31.25
CA ARG A 25 19.92 23.66 30.31
C ARG A 25 19.03 22.44 30.07
N ARG A 26 18.41 21.88 31.12
CA ARG A 26 17.44 20.78 30.98
C ARG A 26 16.21 21.18 30.22
N GLY A 27 15.70 22.40 30.41
CA GLY A 27 14.56 22.92 29.66
C GLY A 27 14.87 23.08 28.16
N ARG A 28 16.05 23.61 27.82
CA ARG A 28 16.51 23.72 26.42
C ARG A 28 16.68 22.35 25.78
N ALA A 29 17.35 21.41 26.44
CA ALA A 29 17.53 20.05 25.94
C ALA A 29 16.17 19.34 25.70
N ALA A 30 15.19 19.53 26.57
CA ALA A 30 13.84 18.99 26.40
C ALA A 30 13.13 19.58 25.18
N ILE A 31 13.25 20.89 24.95
CA ILE A 31 12.67 21.59 23.79
C ILE A 31 13.37 21.11 22.50
N GLU A 32 14.70 21.02 22.47
CA GLU A 32 15.47 20.51 21.33
C GLU A 32 15.06 19.08 20.99
N THR A 33 14.93 18.20 21.99
CA THR A 33 14.47 16.83 21.78
C THR A 33 13.04 16.80 21.22
N LEU A 34 12.14 17.62 21.76
CA LEU A 34 10.76 17.71 21.26
C LEU A 34 10.71 18.16 19.81
N VAL A 35 11.50 19.18 19.45
CA VAL A 35 11.58 19.68 18.06
C VAL A 35 12.09 18.59 17.11
N ILE A 36 13.12 17.84 17.51
CA ILE A 36 13.65 16.74 16.70
C ILE A 36 12.56 15.66 16.49
N ILE A 37 11.83 15.28 17.54
CA ILE A 37 10.74 14.32 17.45
C ILE A 37 9.64 14.82 16.51
N VAL A 38 9.24 16.10 16.63
CA VAL A 38 8.21 16.70 15.76
C VAL A 38 8.66 16.69 14.31
N ILE A 39 9.91 17.08 14.02
CA ILE A 39 10.48 17.07 12.66
C ILE A 39 10.50 15.63 12.12
N ALA A 40 10.95 14.66 12.91
CA ALA A 40 10.96 13.25 12.51
C ALA A 40 9.55 12.74 12.18
N LEU A 41 8.55 13.07 12.99
CA LEU A 41 7.14 12.70 12.74
C LEU A 41 6.60 13.36 11.47
N ILE A 42 6.94 14.62 11.21
CA ILE A 42 6.56 15.32 9.97
C ILE A 42 7.19 14.63 8.75
N ILE A 43 8.48 14.28 8.81
CA ILE A 43 9.15 13.57 7.72
C ILE A 43 8.48 12.22 7.46
N VAL A 44 8.23 11.44 8.50
CA VAL A 44 7.53 10.15 8.38
C VAL A 44 6.14 10.33 7.77
N ALA A 45 5.38 11.33 8.20
CA ALA A 45 4.06 11.64 7.66
C ALA A 45 4.12 12.02 6.17
N LEU A 46 5.10 12.85 5.77
CA LEU A 46 5.32 13.22 4.36
C LEU A 46 5.70 12.00 3.50
N VAL A 47 6.64 11.18 3.96
CA VAL A 47 7.02 9.94 3.27
C VAL A 47 5.80 9.05 3.05
N ARG A 48 4.98 8.84 4.07
CA ARG A 48 3.78 8.02 3.96
C ARG A 48 2.68 8.64 3.10
N ALA A 49 2.48 9.95 3.21
CA ALA A 49 1.46 10.63 2.41
C ALA A 49 1.75 10.57 0.90
N PHE A 50 3.02 10.70 0.52
CA PHE A 50 3.41 10.90 -0.88
C PHE A 50 4.16 9.72 -1.51
N LEU A 51 4.89 8.90 -0.72
CA LEU A 51 5.79 7.90 -1.28
C LEU A 51 5.28 6.46 -1.13
N LEU A 52 4.95 6.05 0.08
CA LEU A 52 4.69 4.65 0.43
C LEU A 52 3.41 4.52 1.26
N GLN A 53 2.63 3.49 0.97
CA GLN A 53 1.45 3.14 1.75
C GLN A 53 1.45 1.65 2.08
N ALA A 54 1.14 1.32 3.34
CA ALA A 54 1.01 -0.06 3.77
C ALA A 54 -0.45 -0.52 3.63
N PHE A 55 -0.63 -1.77 3.17
CA PHE A 55 -1.94 -2.41 3.01
C PHE A 55 -1.92 -3.78 3.67
N TYR A 56 -3.11 -4.24 4.06
CA TYR A 56 -3.38 -5.59 4.50
C TYR A 56 -4.01 -6.38 3.35
N VAL A 57 -3.60 -7.63 3.15
CA VAL A 57 -4.17 -8.52 2.12
C VAL A 57 -5.25 -9.38 2.75
N PRO A 58 -6.55 -9.14 2.47
CA PRO A 58 -7.64 -9.87 3.11
C PRO A 58 -8.03 -11.16 2.37
N SER A 59 -7.72 -11.28 1.08
CA SER A 59 -8.26 -12.33 0.20
C SER A 59 -7.18 -13.26 -0.37
N SER A 60 -7.63 -14.45 -0.79
CA SER A 60 -6.83 -15.49 -1.43
C SER A 60 -6.54 -15.25 -2.91
N SER A 61 -7.07 -14.18 -3.52
CA SER A 61 -7.02 -13.98 -4.98
C SER A 61 -5.60 -13.80 -5.56
N MET A 62 -4.62 -13.53 -4.73
CA MET A 62 -3.20 -13.40 -5.09
C MET A 62 -2.35 -14.52 -4.48
N GLU A 63 -2.96 -15.62 -4.02
CA GLU A 63 -2.23 -16.77 -3.49
C GLU A 63 -1.21 -17.29 -4.51
N SER A 64 -0.13 -17.82 -3.99
CA SER A 64 1.20 -18.07 -4.52
C SER A 64 2.13 -16.87 -4.39
N THR A 65 1.67 -15.64 -4.66
CA THR A 65 2.47 -14.41 -4.48
C THR A 65 2.21 -13.76 -3.13
N LEU A 66 0.95 -13.47 -2.82
CA LEU A 66 0.50 -12.85 -1.57
C LEU A 66 -0.57 -13.72 -0.91
N LEU A 67 -0.42 -13.99 0.38
CA LEU A 67 -1.41 -14.76 1.15
C LEU A 67 -2.31 -13.85 1.98
N PRO A 68 -3.52 -14.29 2.33
CA PRO A 68 -4.33 -13.63 3.34
C PRO A 68 -3.53 -13.42 4.64
N GLY A 69 -3.58 -12.21 5.19
CA GLY A 69 -2.80 -11.84 6.38
C GLY A 69 -1.47 -11.16 6.08
N ASP A 70 -0.98 -11.17 4.85
CA ASP A 70 0.23 -10.45 4.47
C ASP A 70 0.03 -8.93 4.63
N ARG A 71 1.10 -8.24 5.03
CA ARG A 71 1.19 -6.78 4.96
C ARG A 71 2.18 -6.39 3.89
N ILE A 72 1.72 -5.58 2.98
CA ILE A 72 2.47 -5.14 1.80
C ILE A 72 2.67 -3.63 1.85
N VAL A 73 3.72 -3.17 1.18
CA VAL A 73 3.99 -1.74 0.97
C VAL A 73 3.89 -1.46 -0.52
N ALA A 74 3.05 -0.48 -0.86
CA ALA A 74 2.91 0.01 -2.22
C ALA A 74 3.56 1.40 -2.38
N SER A 75 4.25 1.59 -3.50
CA SER A 75 4.84 2.87 -3.91
C SER A 75 3.83 3.65 -4.76
N LYS A 76 3.48 4.84 -4.29
CA LYS A 76 2.63 5.77 -5.03
C LYS A 76 3.39 6.52 -6.12
N ILE A 77 4.67 6.84 -5.87
CA ILE A 77 5.50 7.62 -6.80
C ILE A 77 5.70 6.87 -8.10
N THR A 78 6.04 5.58 -8.05
CA THR A 78 6.31 4.80 -9.25
C THR A 78 5.08 4.81 -10.16
N THR A 79 3.89 4.65 -9.57
CA THR A 79 2.62 4.68 -10.29
C THR A 79 2.31 6.08 -10.84
N ALA A 80 2.57 7.15 -10.07
CA ALA A 80 2.29 8.52 -10.48
C ALA A 80 3.24 9.02 -11.59
N VAL A 81 4.50 8.57 -11.61
CA VAL A 81 5.53 9.05 -12.56
C VAL A 81 5.57 8.21 -13.82
N SER A 82 5.52 6.88 -13.69
CA SER A 82 5.73 5.94 -14.81
C SER A 82 4.46 5.22 -15.24
N GLY A 83 3.37 5.37 -14.48
CA GLY A 83 2.19 4.52 -14.61
C GLY A 83 2.43 3.07 -14.21
N PRO A 84 1.38 2.26 -14.11
CA PRO A 84 1.50 0.81 -13.95
C PRO A 84 2.21 0.16 -15.15
N GLN A 85 2.98 -0.91 -14.88
CA GLN A 85 3.66 -1.69 -15.92
C GLN A 85 3.12 -3.11 -15.95
N ARG A 86 3.24 -3.77 -17.11
CA ARG A 86 2.87 -5.19 -17.27
C ARG A 86 3.64 -6.05 -16.27
N GLY A 87 2.96 -6.97 -15.63
CA GLY A 87 3.50 -7.88 -14.62
C GLY A 87 3.64 -7.30 -13.21
N GLU A 88 3.41 -6.00 -13.01
CA GLU A 88 3.38 -5.41 -11.67
C GLU A 88 2.15 -5.84 -10.89
N VAL A 89 2.33 -6.06 -9.58
CA VAL A 89 1.21 -6.18 -8.65
C VAL A 89 0.84 -4.78 -8.19
N VAL A 90 -0.42 -4.41 -8.38
CA VAL A 90 -0.93 -3.07 -8.07
C VAL A 90 -2.05 -3.13 -7.05
N VAL A 91 -2.12 -2.10 -6.21
CA VAL A 91 -3.27 -1.79 -5.37
C VAL A 91 -4.09 -0.74 -6.11
N PHE A 92 -5.40 -0.93 -6.20
CA PHE A 92 -6.31 -0.01 -6.86
C PHE A 92 -7.67 0.01 -6.16
N GLY A 93 -8.36 1.14 -6.26
CA GLY A 93 -9.72 1.28 -5.75
C GLY A 93 -10.72 0.45 -6.58
N ASP A 94 -11.81 0.00 -5.96
CA ASP A 94 -12.88 -0.70 -6.68
C ASP A 94 -13.41 0.17 -7.84
N PRO A 95 -13.31 -0.29 -9.10
CA PRO A 95 -13.79 0.49 -10.26
C PRO A 95 -15.32 0.55 -10.35
N GLY A 96 -16.02 -0.06 -9.41
CA GLY A 96 -17.46 -0.09 -9.27
C GLY A 96 -18.05 -1.49 -9.40
N GLY A 97 -18.49 -2.04 -8.26
CA GLY A 97 -19.22 -3.30 -8.19
C GLY A 97 -18.39 -4.57 -8.28
N TRP A 98 -17.06 -4.49 -8.16
CA TRP A 98 -16.21 -5.68 -8.02
C TRP A 98 -16.24 -6.25 -6.61
N LEU A 99 -16.41 -5.38 -5.62
CA LEU A 99 -16.58 -5.74 -4.23
C LEU A 99 -18.04 -5.58 -3.80
N PRO A 100 -18.53 -6.41 -2.87
CA PRO A 100 -19.78 -6.13 -2.16
C PRO A 100 -19.70 -4.79 -1.46
N ASP A 101 -20.83 -4.08 -1.34
CA ASP A 101 -20.86 -2.82 -0.60
C ASP A 101 -20.22 -2.98 0.78
N ALA A 102 -19.18 -2.21 1.04
CA ALA A 102 -18.50 -2.26 2.32
C ALA A 102 -19.43 -1.72 3.42
N PRO A 103 -19.43 -2.32 4.62
CA PRO A 103 -20.17 -1.76 5.76
C PRO A 103 -19.67 -0.35 6.03
N ALA A 104 -20.60 0.57 6.32
CA ALA A 104 -20.29 1.98 6.60
C ALA A 104 -19.20 2.08 7.68
N SER A 105 -18.18 2.91 7.41
CA SER A 105 -17.08 3.13 8.35
C SER A 105 -17.60 3.61 9.70
N GLU A 106 -16.99 3.14 10.80
CA GLU A 106 -17.33 3.58 12.15
C GLU A 106 -17.19 5.11 12.26
N SER A 107 -18.31 5.78 12.55
CA SER A 107 -18.33 7.22 12.82
C SER A 107 -18.04 7.49 14.29
N GLY A 108 -17.35 8.59 14.58
CA GLY A 108 -17.07 9.03 15.93
C GLY A 108 -15.58 9.17 16.25
N TRP A 109 -15.26 9.46 17.53
CA TRP A 109 -13.88 9.67 17.97
C TRP A 109 -12.96 8.45 17.74
N ARG A 110 -13.50 7.23 17.77
CA ARG A 110 -12.78 6.00 17.42
C ARG A 110 -12.39 5.98 15.96
N GLY A 111 -13.29 6.37 15.05
CA GLY A 111 -12.98 6.51 13.63
C GLY A 111 -11.92 7.58 13.39
N PHE A 112 -11.96 8.71 14.12
CA PHE A 112 -10.93 9.75 14.03
C PHE A 112 -9.55 9.25 14.49
N LEU A 113 -9.49 8.55 15.65
CA LEU A 113 -8.24 7.93 16.12
C LEU A 113 -7.73 6.86 15.16
N HIS A 114 -8.61 6.00 14.65
CA HIS A 114 -8.26 4.96 13.68
C HIS A 114 -7.69 5.59 12.39
N SER A 115 -8.36 6.60 11.84
CA SER A 115 -7.87 7.36 10.68
C SER A 115 -6.53 8.05 10.96
N GLY A 116 -6.36 8.62 12.16
CA GLY A 116 -5.10 9.21 12.59
C GLY A 116 -3.96 8.18 12.69
N LEU A 117 -4.24 6.98 13.20
CA LEU A 117 -3.26 5.89 13.28
C LEU A 117 -2.91 5.33 11.89
N ILE A 118 -3.89 5.24 10.97
CA ILE A 118 -3.64 4.90 9.56
C ILE A 118 -2.80 6.00 8.91
N PHE A 119 -3.13 7.27 9.11
CA PHE A 119 -2.38 8.42 8.59
C PHE A 119 -0.93 8.43 9.07
N LEU A 120 -0.70 8.17 10.36
CA LEU A 120 0.63 7.99 10.94
C LEU A 120 1.28 6.65 10.55
N GLY A 121 0.49 5.75 9.90
CA GLY A 121 0.90 4.43 9.43
C GLY A 121 1.25 3.44 10.54
N LEU A 122 0.69 3.64 11.69
CA LEU A 122 0.72 2.68 12.80
C LEU A 122 -0.25 1.53 12.52
N LEU A 123 -1.27 1.78 11.67
CA LEU A 123 -2.19 0.76 11.16
C LEU A 123 -2.11 0.72 9.62
N PRO A 124 -2.20 -0.48 8.99
CA PRO A 124 -2.36 -0.60 7.55
C PRO A 124 -3.72 0.01 7.16
N SER A 125 -3.80 0.60 5.95
CA SER A 125 -5.10 1.00 5.43
C SER A 125 -5.89 -0.26 5.08
N ASP A 126 -7.07 -0.36 5.65
CA ASP A 126 -8.07 -1.35 5.35
C ASP A 126 -9.35 -0.57 5.04
N SER A 127 -9.38 0.00 3.82
CA SER A 127 -10.53 0.79 3.38
C SER A 127 -11.72 -0.07 3.01
N GLY A 128 -11.53 -1.39 2.90
CA GLY A 128 -12.56 -2.31 2.41
C GLY A 128 -12.92 -2.12 0.93
N HIS A 129 -12.29 -1.15 0.27
CA HIS A 129 -12.54 -0.78 -1.13
C HIS A 129 -11.29 -0.98 -2.02
N ASP A 130 -10.16 -1.38 -1.45
CA ASP A 130 -8.92 -1.58 -2.19
C ASP A 130 -8.78 -3.05 -2.64
N LEU A 131 -8.42 -3.22 -3.89
CA LEU A 131 -8.14 -4.50 -4.53
C LEU A 131 -6.64 -4.62 -4.85
N VAL A 132 -6.13 -5.85 -4.81
CA VAL A 132 -4.75 -6.16 -5.21
C VAL A 132 -4.79 -7.18 -6.32
N LYS A 133 -4.23 -6.86 -7.49
CA LYS A 133 -4.13 -7.74 -8.66
C LYS A 133 -2.84 -7.49 -9.43
N ARG A 134 -2.52 -8.40 -10.37
CA ARG A 134 -1.41 -8.24 -11.30
C ARG A 134 -1.88 -7.63 -12.62
N VAL A 135 -1.14 -6.65 -13.11
CA VAL A 135 -1.36 -6.02 -14.42
C VAL A 135 -0.93 -6.99 -15.52
N ILE A 136 -1.86 -7.38 -16.36
CA ILE A 136 -1.61 -8.26 -17.51
C ILE A 136 -1.48 -7.45 -18.78
N GLY A 137 -2.39 -6.48 -19.01
CA GLY A 137 -2.40 -5.65 -20.20
C GLY A 137 -2.56 -4.17 -19.88
N LEU A 138 -1.99 -3.33 -20.74
CA LEU A 138 -2.03 -1.87 -20.71
C LEU A 138 -2.77 -1.33 -21.93
N PRO A 139 -3.10 -0.02 -22.01
CA PRO A 139 -3.83 0.54 -23.13
C PRO A 139 -3.26 0.12 -24.48
N GLY A 140 -4.13 -0.35 -25.38
CA GLY A 140 -3.78 -0.85 -26.70
C GLY A 140 -3.31 -2.32 -26.77
N ASP A 141 -3.09 -2.98 -25.61
CA ASP A 141 -2.73 -4.41 -25.60
C ASP A 141 -3.94 -5.28 -25.92
N ARG A 142 -3.71 -6.32 -26.71
CA ARG A 142 -4.67 -7.39 -26.93
C ARG A 142 -4.38 -8.52 -25.93
N VAL A 143 -5.36 -8.82 -25.12
CA VAL A 143 -5.30 -9.92 -24.12
C VAL A 143 -6.34 -10.95 -24.48
N ALA A 144 -5.92 -12.20 -24.67
CA ALA A 144 -6.80 -13.28 -25.04
C ALA A 144 -6.61 -14.50 -24.15
N CYS A 145 -7.70 -15.20 -23.87
CA CYS A 145 -7.70 -16.53 -23.28
C CYS A 145 -8.32 -17.52 -24.24
N CYS A 146 -7.65 -18.60 -24.54
CA CYS A 146 -6.32 -19.06 -24.19
C CYS A 146 -5.73 -19.76 -25.41
N ASP A 147 -4.44 -20.01 -25.39
CA ASP A 147 -3.83 -20.90 -26.39
C ASP A 147 -4.24 -22.38 -26.13
N SER A 148 -3.69 -23.30 -26.91
CA SER A 148 -3.97 -24.74 -26.80
C SER A 148 -3.49 -25.37 -25.48
N ALA A 149 -2.57 -24.69 -24.78
CA ALA A 149 -2.05 -25.10 -23.47
C ALA A 149 -2.77 -24.42 -22.29
N GLY A 150 -3.81 -23.62 -22.56
CA GLY A 150 -4.56 -22.91 -21.50
C GLY A 150 -3.89 -21.63 -20.99
N ARG A 151 -2.85 -21.12 -21.70
CA ARG A 151 -2.10 -19.92 -21.29
C ARG A 151 -2.77 -18.66 -21.81
N ILE A 152 -2.65 -17.59 -21.04
CA ILE A 152 -3.01 -16.23 -21.48
C ILE A 152 -2.07 -15.82 -22.61
N VAL A 153 -2.64 -15.17 -23.62
CA VAL A 153 -1.92 -14.64 -24.78
C VAL A 153 -1.97 -13.12 -24.72
N LEU A 154 -0.80 -12.49 -24.66
CA LEU A 154 -0.64 -11.03 -24.65
C LEU A 154 0.04 -10.59 -25.95
N ASN A 155 -0.65 -9.80 -26.78
CA ASN A 155 -0.18 -9.32 -28.07
C ASN A 155 0.33 -10.47 -28.99
N GLY A 156 -0.36 -11.61 -28.96
CA GLY A 156 0.01 -12.79 -29.74
C GLY A 156 1.10 -13.69 -29.09
N VAL A 157 1.64 -13.29 -27.94
CA VAL A 157 2.68 -14.04 -27.21
C VAL A 157 2.05 -14.77 -26.02
N PRO A 158 2.11 -16.11 -25.93
CA PRO A 158 1.68 -16.86 -24.76
C PRO A 158 2.56 -16.53 -23.55
N LEU A 159 1.94 -16.26 -22.41
CA LEU A 159 2.65 -15.96 -21.16
C LEU A 159 3.03 -17.24 -20.42
N GLU A 160 4.29 -17.33 -20.01
CA GLU A 160 4.78 -18.37 -19.10
C GLU A 160 4.65 -17.88 -17.64
N GLU A 161 3.58 -18.28 -16.98
CA GLU A 161 3.16 -17.70 -15.71
C GLU A 161 3.41 -18.66 -14.54
N SER A 162 4.67 -18.84 -14.16
CA SER A 162 5.09 -19.75 -13.08
C SER A 162 4.52 -19.37 -11.69
N TYR A 163 4.02 -18.15 -11.55
CA TYR A 163 3.41 -17.60 -10.33
C TYR A 163 1.90 -17.91 -10.23
N VAL A 164 1.29 -18.43 -11.29
CA VAL A 164 -0.16 -18.66 -11.32
C VAL A 164 -0.54 -19.93 -10.61
N THR A 165 -1.62 -19.86 -9.82
CA THR A 165 -2.28 -21.00 -9.18
C THR A 165 -3.68 -21.20 -9.78
N GLY A 166 -4.04 -22.45 -10.01
CA GLY A 166 -5.33 -22.85 -10.59
C GLY A 166 -5.42 -22.69 -12.10
N PRO A 167 -6.52 -23.17 -12.71
CA PRO A 167 -6.71 -23.10 -14.15
C PRO A 167 -6.97 -21.67 -14.61
N THR A 168 -6.47 -21.33 -15.79
CA THR A 168 -6.58 -19.99 -16.38
C THR A 168 -7.76 -19.88 -17.34
N ASP A 169 -8.20 -21.01 -17.92
CA ASP A 169 -9.15 -21.11 -19.02
C ASP A 169 -10.63 -21.13 -18.62
N GLN A 170 -10.96 -20.71 -17.42
CA GLN A 170 -12.32 -20.65 -16.88
C GLN A 170 -13.25 -19.73 -17.68
N VAL A 171 -12.68 -18.64 -18.23
CA VAL A 171 -13.42 -17.66 -19.03
C VAL A 171 -12.66 -17.46 -20.34
N ARG A 172 -13.36 -17.62 -21.49
CA ARG A 172 -12.83 -17.32 -22.82
C ARG A 172 -13.09 -15.85 -23.15
N PHE A 173 -12.06 -15.13 -23.56
CA PHE A 173 -12.14 -13.75 -23.97
C PHE A 173 -11.03 -13.41 -24.96
N ASP A 174 -11.27 -12.36 -25.72
CA ASP A 174 -10.31 -11.76 -26.66
C ASP A 174 -10.66 -10.28 -26.73
N ILE A 175 -9.88 -9.45 -26.04
CA ILE A 175 -10.16 -8.03 -25.86
C ILE A 175 -8.95 -7.18 -26.18
N THR A 176 -9.19 -5.94 -26.56
CA THR A 176 -8.18 -4.90 -26.56
C THR A 176 -8.43 -3.99 -25.35
N VAL A 177 -7.38 -3.74 -24.57
CA VAL A 177 -7.45 -2.84 -23.41
C VAL A 177 -7.70 -1.42 -23.91
N PRO A 178 -8.77 -0.75 -23.46
CA PRO A 178 -9.09 0.61 -23.90
C PRO A 178 -8.06 1.62 -23.38
N GLU A 179 -8.03 2.79 -24.02
CA GLU A 179 -7.22 3.92 -23.56
C GLU A 179 -7.58 4.31 -22.12
N GLY A 180 -6.55 4.58 -21.32
CA GLY A 180 -6.71 4.93 -19.90
C GLY A 180 -7.05 3.76 -18.98
N GLY A 181 -7.12 2.51 -19.50
CA GLY A 181 -7.42 1.31 -18.71
C GLY A 181 -6.22 0.40 -18.49
N MET A 182 -6.35 -0.54 -17.55
CA MET A 182 -5.45 -1.68 -17.37
C MET A 182 -6.28 -2.96 -17.17
N PHE A 183 -5.84 -4.06 -17.76
CA PHE A 183 -6.44 -5.38 -17.56
C PHE A 183 -5.67 -6.12 -16.47
N VAL A 184 -6.37 -6.51 -15.41
CA VAL A 184 -5.73 -7.08 -14.21
C VAL A 184 -6.27 -8.47 -13.91
N MET A 185 -5.41 -9.35 -13.40
CA MET A 185 -5.80 -10.70 -12.99
C MET A 185 -5.19 -11.05 -11.63
N GLY A 186 -5.89 -11.91 -10.89
CA GLY A 186 -5.31 -12.51 -9.69
C GLY A 186 -4.34 -13.63 -10.05
N ASP A 187 -3.33 -13.84 -9.21
CA ASP A 187 -2.37 -14.94 -9.39
C ASP A 187 -3.01 -16.28 -9.03
N ASN A 188 -3.97 -16.30 -8.09
CA ASN A 188 -4.88 -17.43 -7.87
C ASN A 188 -6.04 -17.37 -8.87
N ARG A 189 -5.80 -17.85 -10.09
CA ARG A 189 -6.74 -17.80 -11.21
C ARG A 189 -8.08 -18.48 -10.90
N GLY A 190 -8.05 -19.50 -10.05
CA GLY A 190 -9.22 -20.27 -9.65
C GLY A 190 -10.14 -19.56 -8.66
N ASP A 191 -9.58 -18.62 -7.89
CA ASP A 191 -10.29 -17.90 -6.81
C ASP A 191 -10.05 -16.39 -6.90
N SER A 192 -10.24 -15.83 -8.09
CA SER A 192 -10.10 -14.40 -8.34
C SER A 192 -11.23 -13.87 -9.19
N ARG A 193 -12.04 -12.97 -8.62
CA ARG A 193 -12.94 -12.10 -9.38
C ARG A 193 -12.16 -10.88 -9.85
N ASP A 194 -11.78 -10.89 -11.12
CA ASP A 194 -10.91 -9.90 -11.74
C ASP A 194 -11.47 -9.48 -13.11
N SER A 195 -10.68 -8.81 -13.92
CA SER A 195 -11.07 -8.29 -15.24
C SER A 195 -11.83 -9.30 -16.10
N ARG A 196 -11.53 -10.59 -15.99
CA ARG A 196 -12.19 -11.67 -16.75
C ARG A 196 -13.68 -11.77 -16.52
N TYR A 197 -14.16 -11.34 -15.35
CA TYR A 197 -15.56 -11.48 -14.93
C TYR A 197 -16.35 -10.17 -15.08
N HIS A 198 -15.74 -9.12 -15.64
CA HIS A 198 -16.32 -7.79 -15.79
C HIS A 198 -16.20 -7.26 -17.22
N LEU A 199 -16.16 -8.16 -18.21
CA LEU A 199 -15.93 -7.84 -19.63
C LEU A 199 -17.02 -6.95 -20.26
N ASP A 200 -18.17 -6.89 -19.66
CA ASP A 200 -19.33 -6.06 -20.05
C ASP A 200 -19.09 -4.57 -19.83
N VAL A 201 -18.15 -4.21 -18.95
CA VAL A 201 -17.79 -2.82 -18.65
C VAL A 201 -16.35 -2.55 -19.08
N ALA A 202 -16.14 -1.65 -20.03
CA ALA A 202 -14.81 -1.24 -20.53
C ALA A 202 -13.86 -2.44 -20.83
N ASN A 203 -14.39 -3.54 -21.38
CA ASN A 203 -13.66 -4.80 -21.60
C ASN A 203 -12.99 -5.35 -20.33
N GLY A 204 -13.61 -5.16 -19.16
CA GLY A 204 -13.06 -5.58 -17.87
C GLY A 204 -11.90 -4.73 -17.36
N SER A 205 -11.63 -3.60 -17.98
CA SER A 205 -10.48 -2.77 -17.64
C SER A 205 -10.74 -1.88 -16.43
N VAL A 206 -9.73 -1.77 -15.58
CA VAL A 206 -9.71 -0.83 -14.45
C VAL A 206 -9.09 0.48 -14.93
N PRO A 207 -9.67 1.65 -14.62
CA PRO A 207 -9.05 2.93 -14.94
C PRO A 207 -7.64 3.04 -14.33
N LEU A 208 -6.68 3.54 -15.11
CA LEU A 208 -5.32 3.80 -14.62
C LEU A 208 -5.30 4.81 -13.46
N THR A 209 -6.30 5.69 -13.41
CA THR A 209 -6.48 6.69 -12.34
C THR A 209 -6.83 6.06 -10.99
N ASP A 210 -7.39 4.86 -10.99
CA ASP A 210 -7.78 4.14 -9.78
C ASP A 210 -6.59 3.38 -9.16
N ALA A 211 -5.45 3.34 -9.85
CA ALA A 211 -4.22 2.74 -9.34
C ALA A 211 -3.65 3.58 -8.19
N VAL A 212 -3.73 3.05 -6.98
CA VAL A 212 -3.20 3.68 -5.76
C VAL A 212 -1.68 3.57 -5.71
N GLY A 213 -1.14 2.40 -6.06
CA GLY A 213 0.31 2.20 -6.06
C GLY A 213 0.74 0.79 -6.46
N ARG A 214 2.02 0.68 -6.87
CA ARG A 214 2.67 -0.60 -7.14
C ARG A 214 3.16 -1.24 -5.84
N VAL A 215 2.86 -2.51 -5.63
CA VAL A 215 3.43 -3.30 -4.54
C VAL A 215 4.92 -3.47 -4.76
N VAL A 216 5.73 -3.00 -3.80
CA VAL A 216 7.19 -3.08 -3.88
C VAL A 216 7.76 -4.15 -2.97
N MET A 217 7.11 -4.41 -1.84
CA MET A 217 7.57 -5.43 -0.91
C MET A 217 6.47 -5.92 0.02
N ARG A 218 6.61 -7.17 0.47
CA ARG A 218 5.90 -7.73 1.61
C ARG A 218 6.75 -7.55 2.87
N VAL A 219 6.15 -6.97 3.92
CA VAL A 219 6.84 -6.63 5.18
C VAL A 219 6.43 -7.51 6.35
N TRP A 220 5.34 -8.25 6.22
CA TRP A 220 4.84 -9.17 7.22
C TRP A 220 4.09 -10.34 6.54
N PRO A 221 4.21 -11.57 7.07
CA PRO A 221 5.01 -11.98 8.23
C PRO A 221 6.52 -11.95 7.94
N LEU A 222 7.34 -11.91 9.00
CA LEU A 222 8.80 -11.70 8.87
C LEU A 222 9.52 -12.84 8.14
N ASP A 223 9.04 -14.06 8.28
CA ASP A 223 9.54 -15.27 7.60
C ASP A 223 9.25 -15.28 6.09
N ARG A 224 8.34 -14.41 5.64
CA ARG A 224 7.96 -14.25 4.23
C ARG A 224 8.29 -12.85 3.68
N MET A 225 9.08 -12.05 4.39
CA MET A 225 9.54 -10.76 3.87
C MET A 225 10.23 -10.92 2.52
N GLY A 226 9.90 -10.03 1.58
CA GLY A 226 10.50 -10.09 0.24
C GLY A 226 10.08 -8.91 -0.64
N VAL A 227 10.90 -8.65 -1.65
CA VAL A 227 10.63 -7.64 -2.69
C VAL A 227 9.78 -8.29 -3.77
N GLU A 228 8.73 -7.58 -4.20
CA GLU A 228 7.92 -8.02 -5.34
C GLU A 228 8.60 -7.62 -6.64
N THR A 229 8.77 -8.60 -7.54
CA THR A 229 9.46 -8.42 -8.82
C THR A 229 8.53 -8.70 -9.98
N ILE A 230 8.78 -8.06 -11.11
CA ILE A 230 8.06 -8.34 -12.36
C ILE A 230 8.52 -9.69 -12.90
N PRO A 231 7.61 -10.64 -13.16
CA PRO A 231 7.97 -11.92 -13.77
C PRO A 231 8.62 -11.74 -15.14
N SER A 232 9.64 -12.54 -15.42
CA SER A 232 10.46 -12.44 -16.65
C SER A 232 9.66 -12.58 -17.95
N THR A 233 8.52 -13.27 -17.91
CA THR A 233 7.62 -13.43 -19.06
C THR A 233 7.20 -12.10 -19.67
N PHE A 234 6.98 -11.06 -18.85
CA PHE A 234 6.59 -9.72 -19.30
C PHE A 234 7.75 -8.92 -19.92
N GLY A 235 8.98 -9.36 -19.74
CA GLY A 235 10.17 -8.78 -20.36
C GLY A 235 10.43 -9.26 -21.80
N ASN A 236 9.57 -10.12 -22.37
CA ASN A 236 9.73 -10.61 -23.73
C ASN A 236 9.51 -9.46 -24.75
N PRO A 237 10.50 -9.11 -25.58
CA PRO A 237 10.40 -8.02 -26.56
C PRO A 237 9.25 -8.21 -27.58
N ALA A 238 8.87 -9.45 -27.88
CA ALA A 238 7.78 -9.75 -28.80
C ALA A 238 6.42 -9.20 -28.32
N ILE A 239 6.22 -9.09 -27.02
CA ILE A 239 5.00 -8.50 -26.43
C ILE A 239 4.87 -7.02 -26.83
N SER A 240 5.98 -6.28 -26.87
CA SER A 240 5.96 -4.86 -27.24
C SER A 240 5.89 -4.67 -28.76
N ALA A 241 6.39 -5.63 -29.54
CA ALA A 241 6.38 -5.59 -31.01
C ALA A 241 5.00 -5.95 -31.62
N GLY A 242 4.17 -6.68 -30.89
CA GLY A 242 2.83 -7.10 -31.34
C GLY A 242 1.72 -6.07 -31.09
N ARG A 243 2.09 -4.84 -30.74
CA ARG A 243 1.20 -3.73 -30.43
C ARG A 243 0.78 -2.93 -31.67
#